data_78c266b09c2890190c46901abd3f9c23
#
_entry.id   78c266b09c2890190c46901abd3f9c23
#
_cell.length_a   1.000
_cell.length_b   1.000
_cell.length_c   1.000
_cell.angle_alpha   90.00
_cell.angle_beta   90.00
_cell.angle_gamma   90.00
#
_symmetry.space_group_name_H-M   'P 1'
#
loop_
_entity.id
_entity.type
_entity.pdbx_description
1 polymer ?
#
loop_
_entity_poly.entity_id
_entity_poly.type
_entity_poly.pdbx_seq_one_letter_code
_entity_poly.pdbx_strand_id
1 'polypeptide(L)'
;MAENKTLKIGIAGSGNGSQGYARALGQVERARVTAAATSNRLAVDLQRTIPGVAIERDVGGLIRRTNVDAIVFADPVVDLPAVIRRALLADKHVLATISSPVTCSQLDELASLARRRQRLLMFTEERSFHPALIFLKWMLSGRSGLWQPRYIRAVSAPGTGNGNNSGPSIAALIVEELAICARLLGENPASVSGVVCRVEAEAMPAAAFVNLLYADGRVASLQASITEAQESRQWALATPSKTVLLDECDIRSPVKIVSLDSETAAGSPLRINPPVPLAEWPSESTVTPPLRSTDTKVDQCRHFVESILNRDLCESNAAFWADVALAWEAVQESVRLEGMPVSINAVSEREKRAVGERPKLRLIRGKGMGTVDARKRPALTLVPR
;
A
#
# COMPACT_ATOMS: atom_id res chain seq x y z
N MET A 1 -6.06 9.85 34.02
CA MET A 1 -7.21 10.10 33.15
C MET A 1 -6.66 10.53 31.82
N ALA A 2 -6.68 9.69 30.78
CA ALA A 2 -6.29 10.11 29.44
C ALA A 2 -7.31 11.14 28.97
N GLU A 3 -6.89 12.38 28.75
CA GLU A 3 -7.72 13.43 28.18
C GLU A 3 -8.39 12.90 26.91
N ASN A 4 -9.69 13.13 26.81
CA ASN A 4 -10.53 12.74 25.69
C ASN A 4 -10.19 13.61 24.45
N LYS A 5 -8.92 13.55 24.00
CA LYS A 5 -8.39 14.37 22.92
C LYS A 5 -9.00 13.91 21.59
N THR A 6 -9.72 14.80 20.92
CA THR A 6 -10.24 14.58 19.59
C THR A 6 -9.22 15.05 18.55
N LEU A 7 -8.86 14.18 17.59
CA LEU A 7 -7.95 14.49 16.51
C LEU A 7 -8.66 15.31 15.44
N LYS A 8 -8.13 16.49 15.11
CA LYS A 8 -8.66 17.38 14.07
C LYS A 8 -8.01 17.06 12.73
N ILE A 9 -8.82 16.67 11.77
CA ILE A 9 -8.35 16.10 10.50
C ILE A 9 -8.73 17.03 9.34
N GLY A 10 -7.78 17.22 8.44
CA GLY A 10 -7.98 17.83 7.14
C GLY A 10 -8.01 16.79 6.04
N ILE A 11 -8.88 16.94 5.04
CA ILE A 11 -8.96 16.04 3.87
C ILE A 11 -8.48 16.80 2.64
N ALA A 12 -7.55 16.21 1.88
CA ALA A 12 -7.08 16.73 0.61
C ALA A 12 -7.43 15.76 -0.52
N GLY A 13 -8.13 16.26 -1.53
CA GLY A 13 -8.52 15.49 -2.70
C GLY A 13 -9.77 16.04 -3.39
N SER A 14 -9.97 15.68 -4.65
CA SER A 14 -11.04 16.22 -5.50
C SER A 14 -11.98 15.15 -6.06
N GLY A 15 -11.79 13.90 -5.69
CA GLY A 15 -12.54 12.75 -6.18
C GLY A 15 -13.45 12.10 -5.13
N ASN A 16 -14.00 10.95 -5.51
CA ASN A 16 -14.88 10.15 -4.64
C ASN A 16 -14.16 9.63 -3.39
N GLY A 17 -12.83 9.50 -3.43
CA GLY A 17 -12.01 9.14 -2.28
C GLY A 17 -12.23 10.08 -1.10
N SER A 18 -12.26 11.38 -1.34
CA SER A 18 -12.47 12.41 -0.30
C SER A 18 -13.83 12.27 0.40
N GLN A 19 -14.90 11.96 -0.33
CA GLN A 19 -16.20 11.70 0.28
C GLN A 19 -16.21 10.40 1.09
N GLY A 20 -15.57 9.35 0.57
CA GLY A 20 -15.41 8.08 1.27
C GLY A 20 -14.71 8.26 2.62
N TYR A 21 -13.57 8.97 2.64
CA TYR A 21 -12.84 9.27 3.87
C TYR A 21 -13.63 10.19 4.82
N ALA A 22 -14.35 11.18 4.30
CA ALA A 22 -15.19 12.05 5.13
C ALA A 22 -16.27 11.27 5.88
N ARG A 23 -16.95 10.33 5.18
CA ARG A 23 -17.97 9.45 5.78
C ARG A 23 -17.34 8.47 6.78
N ALA A 24 -16.22 7.85 6.42
CA ALA A 24 -15.54 6.89 7.29
C ALA A 24 -15.04 7.56 8.58
N LEU A 25 -14.38 8.71 8.47
CA LEU A 25 -13.91 9.48 9.64
C LEU A 25 -15.05 9.97 10.53
N GLY A 26 -16.24 10.25 9.94
CA GLY A 26 -17.44 10.61 10.71
C GLY A 26 -17.98 9.47 11.60
N GLN A 27 -17.57 8.22 11.36
CA GLN A 27 -17.91 7.05 12.15
C GLN A 27 -16.82 6.67 13.17
N VAL A 28 -15.69 7.38 13.18
CA VAL A 28 -14.58 7.10 14.09
C VAL A 28 -14.67 8.02 15.31
N GLU A 29 -14.82 7.42 16.49
CA GLU A 29 -14.73 8.15 17.75
C GLU A 29 -13.40 8.90 17.85
N ARG A 30 -13.41 10.05 18.50
CA ARG A 30 -12.22 10.89 18.70
C ARG A 30 -11.58 11.42 17.40
N ALA A 31 -12.29 11.36 16.25
CA ALA A 31 -11.92 12.00 14.99
C ALA A 31 -12.91 13.11 14.64
N ARG A 32 -12.41 14.21 14.11
CA ARG A 32 -13.24 15.30 13.61
C ARG A 32 -12.64 15.91 12.36
N VAL A 33 -13.34 15.86 11.26
CA VAL A 33 -12.94 16.57 10.04
C VAL A 33 -13.25 18.06 10.23
N THR A 34 -12.23 18.92 10.15
CA THR A 34 -12.35 20.36 10.42
C THR A 34 -12.07 21.22 9.19
N ALA A 35 -11.37 20.68 8.19
CA ALA A 35 -11.05 21.38 6.97
C ALA A 35 -10.92 20.43 5.78
N ALA A 36 -11.10 20.94 4.57
CA ALA A 36 -10.84 20.20 3.34
C ALA A 36 -10.22 21.10 2.26
N ALA A 37 -9.30 20.55 1.48
CA ALA A 37 -8.81 21.14 0.23
C ALA A 37 -9.32 20.29 -0.93
N THR A 38 -10.32 20.81 -1.67
CA THR A 38 -11.05 20.05 -2.67
C THR A 38 -11.60 20.93 -3.79
N SER A 39 -12.13 20.29 -4.86
CA SER A 39 -12.80 21.02 -5.94
C SER A 39 -14.12 21.66 -5.48
N ASN A 40 -14.54 22.73 -6.16
CA ASN A 40 -15.74 23.49 -5.79
C ASN A 40 -17.01 22.62 -5.69
N ARG A 41 -17.18 21.64 -6.60
CA ARG A 41 -18.34 20.74 -6.58
C ARG A 41 -18.37 19.90 -5.32
N LEU A 42 -17.24 19.29 -4.97
CA LEU A 42 -17.10 18.43 -3.80
C LEU A 42 -17.14 19.22 -2.50
N ALA A 43 -16.70 20.48 -2.51
CA ALA A 43 -16.76 21.40 -1.37
C ALA A 43 -18.21 21.58 -0.86
N VAL A 44 -19.17 21.74 -1.79
CA VAL A 44 -20.61 21.88 -1.44
C VAL A 44 -21.14 20.59 -0.78
N ASP A 45 -20.77 19.43 -1.32
CA ASP A 45 -21.21 18.15 -0.76
C ASP A 45 -20.60 17.88 0.61
N LEU A 46 -19.31 18.23 0.80
CA LEU A 46 -18.66 18.11 2.10
C LEU A 46 -19.24 19.04 3.14
N GLN A 47 -19.57 20.30 2.77
CA GLN A 47 -20.21 21.24 3.68
C GLN A 47 -21.61 20.80 4.11
N ARG A 48 -22.35 20.11 3.22
CA ARG A 48 -23.65 19.48 3.56
C ARG A 48 -23.48 18.29 4.52
N THR A 49 -22.45 17.47 4.29
CA THR A 49 -22.21 16.27 5.09
C THR A 49 -21.54 16.59 6.44
N ILE A 50 -20.70 17.60 6.48
CA ILE A 50 -19.93 18.02 7.67
C ILE A 50 -20.16 19.52 7.92
N PRO A 51 -21.19 19.89 8.69
CA PRO A 51 -21.45 21.30 8.99
C PRO A 51 -20.25 21.98 9.65
N GLY A 52 -19.88 23.15 9.13
CA GLY A 52 -18.76 23.95 9.67
C GLY A 52 -17.37 23.49 9.21
N VAL A 53 -17.27 22.57 8.24
CA VAL A 53 -15.98 22.24 7.61
C VAL A 53 -15.45 23.47 6.83
N ALA A 54 -14.19 23.85 7.08
CA ALA A 54 -13.56 24.94 6.36
C ALA A 54 -13.01 24.43 5.02
N ILE A 55 -13.30 25.14 3.93
CA ILE A 55 -12.77 24.80 2.61
C ILE A 55 -11.55 25.66 2.32
N GLU A 56 -10.44 24.99 2.03
CA GLU A 56 -9.18 25.59 1.60
C GLU A 56 -9.06 25.55 0.07
N ARG A 57 -8.42 26.57 -0.47
CA ARG A 57 -8.21 26.68 -1.91
C ARG A 57 -7.28 25.59 -2.46
N ASP A 58 -6.29 25.19 -1.66
CA ASP A 58 -5.26 24.22 -2.04
C ASP A 58 -4.73 23.47 -0.81
N VAL A 59 -3.95 22.43 -1.09
CA VAL A 59 -3.29 21.62 -0.05
C VAL A 59 -2.34 22.45 0.81
N GLY A 60 -1.72 23.49 0.27
CA GLY A 60 -0.84 24.39 1.02
C GLY A 60 -1.59 25.15 2.10
N GLY A 61 -2.81 25.63 1.79
CA GLY A 61 -3.73 26.24 2.75
C GLY A 61 -4.02 25.28 3.89
N LEU A 62 -4.39 24.04 3.55
CA LEU A 62 -4.70 23.00 4.54
C LEU A 62 -3.51 22.69 5.47
N ILE A 63 -2.29 22.59 4.90
CA ILE A 63 -1.06 22.32 5.67
C ILE A 63 -0.78 23.47 6.68
N ARG A 64 -1.04 24.71 6.33
CA ARG A 64 -0.79 25.88 7.19
C ARG A 64 -1.78 26.04 8.35
N ARG A 65 -2.91 25.33 8.35
CA ARG A 65 -3.91 25.46 9.41
C ARG A 65 -3.38 24.97 10.75
N THR A 66 -3.47 25.80 11.76
CA THR A 66 -3.07 25.45 13.14
C THR A 66 -4.07 24.52 13.83
N ASN A 67 -5.34 24.56 13.39
CA ASN A 67 -6.42 23.73 13.94
C ASN A 67 -6.60 22.40 13.18
N VAL A 68 -5.57 21.91 12.50
CA VAL A 68 -5.52 20.58 11.85
C VAL A 68 -4.32 19.85 12.43
N ASP A 69 -4.54 18.67 12.99
CA ASP A 69 -3.51 17.80 13.59
C ASP A 69 -3.00 16.77 12.57
N ALA A 70 -3.87 16.30 11.67
CA ALA A 70 -3.58 15.27 10.68
C ALA A 70 -4.19 15.61 9.32
N ILE A 71 -3.56 15.12 8.24
CA ILE A 71 -4.06 15.29 6.87
C ILE A 71 -4.23 13.92 6.22
N VAL A 72 -5.39 13.71 5.61
CA VAL A 72 -5.69 12.57 4.74
C VAL A 72 -5.61 13.00 3.29
N PHE A 73 -4.63 12.47 2.55
CA PHE A 73 -4.55 12.60 1.10
C PHE A 73 -5.36 11.47 0.48
N ALA A 74 -6.62 11.76 0.19
CA ALA A 74 -7.62 10.77 -0.19
C ALA A 74 -7.57 10.37 -1.66
N ASP A 75 -7.02 11.22 -2.51
CA ASP A 75 -6.92 11.03 -3.95
C ASP A 75 -5.45 11.20 -4.40
N PRO A 76 -5.12 10.75 -5.62
CA PRO A 76 -3.79 10.96 -6.20
C PRO A 76 -3.33 12.40 -6.16
N VAL A 77 -2.13 12.63 -5.66
CA VAL A 77 -1.50 13.96 -5.56
C VAL A 77 -0.25 13.97 -6.42
N VAL A 78 -0.10 15.00 -7.25
CA VAL A 78 1.13 15.23 -8.00
C VAL A 78 2.28 15.49 -7.02
N ASP A 79 3.40 14.80 -7.23
CA ASP A 79 4.57 14.85 -6.34
C ASP A 79 4.22 14.58 -4.88
N LEU A 80 3.56 13.43 -4.65
CA LEU A 80 3.14 13.00 -3.32
C LEU A 80 4.27 13.06 -2.27
N PRO A 81 5.53 12.63 -2.56
CA PRO A 81 6.62 12.74 -1.59
C PRO A 81 6.91 14.17 -1.13
N ALA A 82 6.93 15.14 -2.02
CA ALA A 82 7.17 16.53 -1.65
C ALA A 82 6.03 17.12 -0.80
N VAL A 83 4.78 16.75 -1.11
CA VAL A 83 3.61 17.22 -0.35
C VAL A 83 3.59 16.58 1.04
N ILE A 84 3.86 15.28 1.18
CA ILE A 84 4.00 14.61 2.47
C ILE A 84 5.11 15.26 3.29
N ARG A 85 6.28 15.51 2.68
CA ARG A 85 7.39 16.18 3.35
C ARG A 85 6.98 17.53 3.94
N ARG A 86 6.24 18.33 3.17
CA ARG A 86 5.73 19.63 3.64
C ARG A 86 4.78 19.49 4.82
N ALA A 87 3.87 18.50 4.77
CA ALA A 87 2.94 18.23 5.86
C ALA A 87 3.66 17.79 7.14
N LEU A 88 4.65 16.89 7.04
CA LEU A 88 5.47 16.46 8.18
C LEU A 88 6.30 17.60 8.77
N LEU A 89 6.86 18.50 7.92
CA LEU A 89 7.60 19.67 8.38
C LEU A 89 6.70 20.68 9.09
N ALA A 90 5.42 20.72 8.76
CA ALA A 90 4.39 21.51 9.44
C ALA A 90 3.75 20.77 10.64
N ASP A 91 4.40 19.72 11.14
CA ASP A 91 3.99 18.92 12.29
C ASP A 91 2.61 18.27 12.15
N LYS A 92 2.22 17.85 10.91
CA LYS A 92 0.99 17.11 10.65
C LYS A 92 1.26 15.60 10.60
N HIS A 93 0.37 14.79 11.20
CA HIS A 93 0.28 13.38 10.88
C HIS A 93 -0.30 13.21 9.49
N VAL A 94 0.06 12.15 8.79
CA VAL A 94 -0.33 11.94 7.39
C VAL A 94 -0.87 10.54 7.18
N LEU A 95 -2.04 10.44 6.55
CA LEU A 95 -2.55 9.26 5.87
C LEU A 95 -2.58 9.56 4.37
N ALA A 96 -1.90 8.77 3.55
CA ALA A 96 -1.78 9.05 2.12
C ALA A 96 -2.09 7.83 1.25
N THR A 97 -2.79 8.05 0.14
CA THR A 97 -3.00 7.03 -0.88
C THR A 97 -1.78 6.96 -1.81
N ILE A 98 -1.15 5.80 -1.90
CA ILE A 98 -0.10 5.55 -2.89
C ILE A 98 -0.78 5.24 -4.23
N SER A 99 -0.73 6.20 -5.14
CA SER A 99 -1.29 6.07 -6.48
C SER A 99 -0.23 6.01 -7.58
N SER A 100 1.00 6.33 -7.24
CA SER A 100 2.16 6.33 -8.13
C SER A 100 3.34 5.68 -7.40
N PRO A 101 4.22 4.98 -8.11
CA PRO A 101 5.39 4.37 -7.48
C PRO A 101 6.23 5.44 -6.78
N VAL A 102 6.32 5.33 -5.47
CA VAL A 102 7.26 6.07 -4.64
C VAL A 102 8.46 5.15 -4.44
N THR A 103 9.68 5.64 -4.63
CA THR A 103 10.87 4.79 -4.49
C THR A 103 11.15 4.44 -3.03
N CYS A 104 11.83 3.31 -2.82
CA CYS A 104 12.28 2.89 -1.49
C CYS A 104 13.07 4.01 -0.80
N SER A 105 14.00 4.64 -1.50
CA SER A 105 14.79 5.78 -1.00
C SER A 105 13.93 6.97 -0.55
N GLN A 106 12.90 7.33 -1.32
CA GLN A 106 11.98 8.42 -0.95
C GLN A 106 11.17 8.06 0.31
N LEU A 107 10.72 6.81 0.42
CA LEU A 107 9.98 6.32 1.58
C LEU A 107 10.86 6.30 2.83
N ASP A 108 12.13 5.89 2.72
CA ASP A 108 13.10 5.93 3.82
C ASP A 108 13.38 7.36 4.31
N GLU A 109 13.54 8.31 3.38
CA GLU A 109 13.68 9.73 3.73
C GLU A 109 12.44 10.25 4.49
N LEU A 110 11.24 9.93 4.01
CA LEU A 110 9.97 10.32 4.62
C LEU A 110 9.77 9.64 5.98
N ALA A 111 10.08 8.35 6.11
CA ALA A 111 10.02 7.60 7.37
C ALA A 111 10.96 8.21 8.41
N SER A 112 12.18 8.55 8.00
CA SER A 112 13.16 9.21 8.85
C SER A 112 12.72 10.61 9.29
N LEU A 113 12.09 11.37 8.39
CA LEU A 113 11.52 12.68 8.72
C LEU A 113 10.36 12.55 9.69
N ALA A 114 9.43 11.62 9.45
CA ALA A 114 8.28 11.38 10.31
C ALA A 114 8.73 11.03 11.74
N ARG A 115 9.73 10.13 11.89
CA ARG A 115 10.32 9.79 13.20
C ARG A 115 10.93 11.02 13.88
N ARG A 116 11.76 11.82 13.19
CA ARG A 116 12.36 13.03 13.74
C ARG A 116 11.34 14.07 14.21
N ARG A 117 10.21 14.15 13.49
CA ARG A 117 9.11 15.08 13.82
C ARG A 117 8.09 14.48 14.81
N GLN A 118 8.26 13.21 15.20
CA GLN A 118 7.31 12.47 16.04
C GLN A 118 5.89 12.51 15.45
N ARG A 119 5.78 12.32 14.14
CA ARG A 119 4.51 12.28 13.41
C ARG A 119 4.32 10.93 12.76
N LEU A 120 3.09 10.46 12.73
CA LEU A 120 2.72 9.26 12.00
C LEU A 120 2.64 9.59 10.51
N LEU A 121 3.32 8.78 9.70
CA LEU A 121 3.09 8.66 8.27
C LEU A 121 2.58 7.25 8.00
N MET A 122 1.32 7.14 7.66
CA MET A 122 0.63 5.91 7.29
C MET A 122 0.22 6.00 5.82
N PHE A 123 0.30 4.89 5.11
CA PHE A 123 -0.25 4.78 3.77
C PHE A 123 -1.53 3.94 3.76
N THR A 124 -2.41 4.22 2.78
CA THR A 124 -3.68 3.51 2.67
C THR A 124 -3.48 2.08 2.22
N GLU A 125 -4.16 1.17 2.87
CA GLU A 125 -4.12 -0.25 2.60
C GLU A 125 -5.44 -0.87 3.07
N GLU A 126 -6.55 -0.45 2.45
CA GLU A 126 -7.90 -0.84 2.88
C GLU A 126 -8.09 -2.35 2.91
N ARG A 127 -7.52 -3.07 1.95
CA ARG A 127 -7.63 -4.54 1.87
C ARG A 127 -7.06 -5.24 3.10
N SER A 128 -6.02 -4.70 3.74
CA SER A 128 -5.46 -5.28 4.97
C SER A 128 -6.44 -5.31 6.14
N PHE A 129 -7.49 -4.50 6.09
CA PHE A 129 -8.58 -4.48 7.07
C PHE A 129 -9.72 -5.40 6.67
N HIS A 130 -9.62 -6.11 5.54
CA HIS A 130 -10.63 -7.11 5.15
C HIS A 130 -10.63 -8.26 6.17
N PRO A 131 -11.79 -8.66 6.71
CA PRO A 131 -11.87 -9.68 7.77
C PRO A 131 -11.19 -11.00 7.42
N ALA A 132 -11.22 -11.40 6.16
CA ALA A 132 -10.56 -12.60 5.69
C ALA A 132 -9.03 -12.49 5.75
N LEU A 133 -8.44 -11.34 5.40
CA LEU A 133 -6.99 -11.12 5.50
C LEU A 133 -6.52 -11.00 6.95
N ILE A 134 -7.32 -10.37 7.82
CA ILE A 134 -7.07 -10.35 9.27
C ILE A 134 -7.08 -11.78 9.82
N PHE A 135 -8.06 -12.59 9.42
CA PHE A 135 -8.15 -13.99 9.81
C PHE A 135 -6.94 -14.80 9.33
N LEU A 136 -6.53 -14.64 8.05
CA LEU A 136 -5.32 -15.30 7.52
C LEU A 136 -4.06 -14.88 8.29
N LYS A 137 -3.88 -13.60 8.56
CA LYS A 137 -2.74 -13.11 9.36
C LYS A 137 -2.73 -13.74 10.74
N TRP A 138 -3.88 -13.81 11.41
CA TRP A 138 -4.01 -14.47 12.71
C TRP A 138 -3.63 -15.95 12.64
N MET A 139 -4.11 -16.69 11.62
CA MET A 139 -3.76 -18.09 11.42
C MET A 139 -2.25 -18.29 11.21
N LEU A 140 -1.62 -17.44 10.39
CA LEU A 140 -0.19 -17.55 10.06
C LEU A 140 0.71 -17.13 11.23
N SER A 141 0.22 -16.29 12.15
CA SER A 141 0.97 -15.85 13.34
C SER A 141 1.06 -16.92 14.43
N GLY A 142 0.29 -18.02 14.32
CA GLY A 142 0.28 -19.11 15.29
C GLY A 142 1.58 -19.88 15.33
N ARG A 143 2.11 -20.13 16.56
CA ARG A 143 3.38 -20.85 16.80
C ARG A 143 3.33 -22.33 16.47
N SER A 144 2.19 -22.88 16.06
CA SER A 144 2.00 -24.33 15.87
C SER A 144 2.68 -24.93 14.62
N GLY A 145 3.25 -24.09 13.74
CA GLY A 145 3.84 -24.55 12.47
C GLY A 145 2.85 -25.17 11.47
N LEU A 146 1.61 -25.44 11.91
CA LEU A 146 0.57 -26.10 11.10
C LEU A 146 0.05 -25.23 9.96
N TRP A 147 0.26 -23.92 10.05
CA TRP A 147 -0.26 -22.92 9.11
C TRP A 147 0.83 -22.22 8.31
N GLN A 148 2.04 -22.77 8.24
CA GLN A 148 3.09 -22.22 7.40
C GLN A 148 2.86 -22.63 5.95
N PRO A 149 2.45 -21.72 5.06
CA PRO A 149 2.26 -22.03 3.67
C PRO A 149 3.60 -22.31 3.00
N ARG A 150 3.67 -23.32 2.18
CA ARG A 150 4.81 -23.57 1.27
C ARG A 150 4.64 -22.86 -0.04
N TYR A 151 3.39 -22.64 -0.42
CA TYR A 151 3.04 -21.98 -1.66
C TYR A 151 1.86 -21.04 -1.44
N ILE A 152 1.94 -19.86 -2.02
CA ILE A 152 0.88 -18.85 -2.07
C ILE A 152 0.60 -18.52 -3.54
N ARG A 153 -0.67 -18.43 -3.91
CA ARG A 153 -1.11 -17.89 -5.19
C ARG A 153 -2.10 -16.77 -4.93
N ALA A 154 -1.88 -15.63 -5.59
CA ALA A 154 -2.81 -14.52 -5.59
C ALA A 154 -3.20 -14.15 -7.03
N VAL A 155 -4.48 -13.88 -7.24
CA VAL A 155 -5.02 -13.41 -8.53
C VAL A 155 -5.84 -12.16 -8.26
N SER A 156 -5.55 -11.09 -9.00
CA SER A 156 -6.22 -9.80 -8.86
C SER A 156 -6.61 -9.25 -10.24
N ALA A 157 -7.91 -9.12 -10.45
CA ALA A 157 -8.48 -8.53 -11.65
C ALA A 157 -9.69 -7.66 -11.27
N PRO A 158 -9.72 -6.36 -11.63
CA PRO A 158 -10.83 -5.47 -11.28
C PRO A 158 -12.10 -5.72 -12.09
N GLY A 159 -12.05 -6.56 -13.14
CA GLY A 159 -13.13 -6.76 -14.09
C GLY A 159 -13.35 -5.57 -15.04
N THR A 160 -13.75 -5.85 -16.27
CA THR A 160 -14.01 -4.82 -17.31
C THR A 160 -15.46 -4.36 -17.34
N GLY A 161 -16.32 -4.86 -16.44
CA GLY A 161 -17.79 -4.75 -16.50
C GLY A 161 -18.37 -3.32 -16.42
N ASN A 162 -17.59 -2.30 -16.06
CA ASN A 162 -18.12 -0.95 -15.86
C ASN A 162 -17.73 0.10 -16.92
N GLY A 163 -17.09 -0.29 -18.01
CA GLY A 163 -16.83 0.63 -19.15
C GLY A 163 -15.99 1.89 -18.83
N ASN A 164 -15.57 2.08 -17.59
CA ASN A 164 -14.75 3.20 -17.18
C ASN A 164 -13.27 2.84 -17.25
N ASN A 165 -12.54 3.47 -18.18
CA ASN A 165 -11.08 3.37 -18.32
C ASN A 165 -10.27 3.89 -17.12
N SER A 166 -10.88 4.10 -15.96
CA SER A 166 -10.27 4.66 -14.74
C SER A 166 -9.99 3.60 -13.66
N GLY A 167 -9.86 2.34 -14.04
CA GLY A 167 -9.47 1.25 -13.14
C GLY A 167 -8.01 1.35 -12.67
N PRO A 168 -7.62 0.54 -11.66
CA PRO A 168 -6.23 0.50 -11.20
C PRO A 168 -5.30 0.00 -12.31
N SER A 169 -4.07 0.50 -12.32
CA SER A 169 -3.04 -0.02 -13.23
C SER A 169 -2.54 -1.40 -12.77
N ILE A 170 -1.96 -2.17 -13.69
CA ILE A 170 -1.29 -3.44 -13.38
C ILE A 170 -0.25 -3.24 -12.25
N ALA A 171 0.51 -2.14 -12.30
CA ALA A 171 1.48 -1.80 -11.27
C ALA A 171 0.83 -1.64 -9.90
N ALA A 172 -0.30 -0.93 -9.81
CA ALA A 172 -1.03 -0.75 -8.56
C ALA A 172 -1.53 -2.09 -8.00
N LEU A 173 -2.08 -2.97 -8.85
CA LEU A 173 -2.54 -4.29 -8.44
C LEU A 173 -1.39 -5.16 -7.90
N ILE A 174 -0.25 -5.19 -8.58
CA ILE A 174 0.92 -5.97 -8.11
C ILE A 174 1.47 -5.40 -6.80
N VAL A 175 1.55 -4.07 -6.66
CA VAL A 175 2.03 -3.44 -5.42
C VAL A 175 1.10 -3.75 -4.24
N GLU A 176 -0.22 -3.78 -4.44
CA GLU A 176 -1.17 -4.24 -3.42
C GLU A 176 -0.92 -5.69 -3.00
N GLU A 177 -0.72 -6.59 -3.97
CA GLU A 177 -0.45 -8.01 -3.67
C GLU A 177 0.90 -8.20 -2.97
N LEU A 178 1.93 -7.42 -3.34
CA LEU A 178 3.22 -7.40 -2.65
C LEU A 178 3.06 -6.96 -1.18
N ALA A 179 2.27 -5.91 -0.93
CA ALA A 179 1.98 -5.44 0.43
C ALA A 179 1.26 -6.49 1.26
N ILE A 180 0.27 -7.20 0.69
CA ILE A 180 -0.43 -8.27 1.38
C ILE A 180 0.52 -9.44 1.68
N CYS A 181 1.37 -9.85 0.73
CA CYS A 181 2.39 -10.87 0.96
C CYS A 181 3.34 -10.49 2.10
N ALA A 182 3.89 -9.27 2.07
CA ALA A 182 4.79 -8.78 3.11
C ALA A 182 4.11 -8.78 4.48
N ARG A 183 2.83 -8.41 4.54
CA ARG A 183 2.04 -8.41 5.78
C ARG A 183 1.73 -9.79 6.32
N LEU A 184 1.39 -10.73 5.44
CA LEU A 184 1.05 -12.11 5.84
C LEU A 184 2.29 -12.90 6.25
N LEU A 185 3.42 -12.72 5.57
CA LEU A 185 4.64 -13.49 5.79
C LEU A 185 5.63 -12.80 6.73
N GLY A 186 5.50 -11.48 6.92
CA GLY A 186 6.32 -10.70 7.86
C GLY A 186 7.78 -10.50 7.41
N GLU A 187 8.10 -10.82 6.15
CA GLU A 187 9.45 -10.70 5.60
C GLU A 187 9.42 -10.39 4.10
N ASN A 188 10.54 -9.87 3.60
CA ASN A 188 10.74 -9.66 2.17
C ASN A 188 11.19 -10.94 1.47
N PRO A 189 10.83 -11.16 0.19
CA PRO A 189 11.38 -12.26 -0.60
C PRO A 189 12.91 -12.10 -0.78
N ALA A 190 13.62 -13.22 -0.93
CA ALA A 190 15.04 -13.20 -1.26
C ALA A 190 15.28 -12.77 -2.70
N SER A 191 14.40 -13.20 -3.61
CA SER A 191 14.43 -12.79 -5.01
C SER A 191 13.02 -12.77 -5.61
N VAL A 192 12.89 -12.02 -6.70
CA VAL A 192 11.65 -11.91 -7.46
C VAL A 192 11.91 -12.16 -8.95
N SER A 193 10.91 -12.69 -9.66
CA SER A 193 10.89 -12.71 -11.12
C SER A 193 9.53 -12.22 -11.62
N GLY A 194 9.53 -11.42 -12.68
CA GLY A 194 8.31 -10.81 -13.20
C GLY A 194 8.30 -10.72 -14.72
N VAL A 195 7.16 -11.05 -15.31
CA VAL A 195 6.90 -10.85 -16.74
C VAL A 195 5.58 -10.11 -16.93
N VAL A 196 5.48 -9.36 -18.02
CA VAL A 196 4.26 -8.63 -18.38
C VAL A 196 3.77 -9.08 -19.75
N CYS A 197 2.46 -9.24 -19.88
CA CYS A 197 1.78 -9.42 -21.16
C CYS A 197 1.32 -8.04 -21.67
N ARG A 198 1.61 -7.74 -22.93
CA ARG A 198 1.15 -6.52 -23.61
C ARG A 198 0.21 -6.93 -24.74
N VAL A 199 -0.90 -6.22 -24.87
CA VAL A 199 -1.76 -6.36 -26.06
C VAL A 199 -1.13 -5.52 -27.17
N GLU A 200 -1.10 -6.05 -28.41
CA GLU A 200 -0.62 -5.34 -29.58
C GLU A 200 -1.31 -3.97 -29.69
N ALA A 201 -0.57 -2.92 -29.91
CA ALA A 201 -0.98 -1.52 -29.98
C ALA A 201 -1.15 -0.74 -28.67
N GLU A 202 -1.15 -1.35 -27.51
CA GLU A 202 -1.21 -0.61 -26.25
C GLU A 202 0.17 -0.54 -25.58
N ALA A 203 0.58 0.68 -25.19
CA ALA A 203 1.84 0.90 -24.49
C ALA A 203 1.82 0.33 -23.05
N MET A 204 0.62 0.06 -22.52
CA MET A 204 0.41 -0.38 -21.14
C MET A 204 0.30 -1.91 -21.03
N PRO A 205 0.87 -2.52 -19.99
CA PRO A 205 0.68 -3.94 -19.73
C PRO A 205 -0.78 -4.29 -19.48
N ALA A 206 -1.25 -5.39 -20.08
CA ALA A 206 -2.59 -5.95 -19.88
C ALA A 206 -2.66 -6.96 -18.72
N ALA A 207 -1.55 -7.66 -18.48
CA ALA A 207 -1.39 -8.55 -17.33
C ALA A 207 0.06 -8.60 -16.87
N ALA A 208 0.27 -9.00 -15.61
CA ALA A 208 1.58 -9.27 -15.03
C ALA A 208 1.55 -10.56 -14.23
N PHE A 209 2.66 -11.29 -14.26
CA PHE A 209 2.93 -12.50 -13.50
C PHE A 209 4.23 -12.30 -12.72
N VAL A 210 4.16 -12.38 -11.40
CA VAL A 210 5.29 -12.14 -10.52
C VAL A 210 5.45 -13.32 -9.57
N ASN A 211 6.66 -13.86 -9.47
CA ASN A 211 6.98 -14.89 -8.49
C ASN A 211 7.95 -14.34 -7.47
N LEU A 212 7.67 -14.60 -6.20
CA LEU A 212 8.47 -14.24 -5.04
C LEU A 212 9.06 -15.52 -4.46
N LEU A 213 10.38 -15.58 -4.35
CA LEU A 213 11.08 -16.70 -3.72
C LEU A 213 11.64 -16.24 -2.37
N TYR A 214 11.26 -16.91 -1.30
CA TYR A 214 11.71 -16.65 0.06
C TYR A 214 12.94 -17.51 0.41
N ALA A 215 13.73 -17.04 1.39
CA ALA A 215 15.00 -17.70 1.77
C ALA A 215 14.82 -19.12 2.29
N ASP A 216 13.65 -19.43 2.85
CA ASP A 216 13.30 -20.77 3.37
C ASP A 216 12.67 -21.69 2.30
N GLY A 217 12.63 -21.25 1.04
CA GLY A 217 12.10 -22.02 -0.09
C GLY A 217 10.58 -21.85 -0.31
N ARG A 218 9.89 -21.02 0.47
CA ARG A 218 8.50 -20.65 0.17
C ARG A 218 8.42 -19.88 -1.14
N VAL A 219 7.31 -20.05 -1.87
CA VAL A 219 7.05 -19.34 -3.12
C VAL A 219 5.69 -18.66 -3.06
N ALA A 220 5.63 -17.41 -3.50
CA ALA A 220 4.35 -16.75 -3.79
C ALA A 220 4.29 -16.39 -5.27
N SER A 221 3.17 -16.71 -5.93
CA SER A 221 2.90 -16.37 -7.33
C SER A 221 1.75 -15.39 -7.38
N LEU A 222 2.00 -14.19 -7.91
CA LEU A 222 1.05 -13.09 -8.02
C LEU A 222 0.68 -12.90 -9.48
N GLN A 223 -0.59 -12.84 -9.76
CA GLN A 223 -1.13 -12.53 -11.08
C GLN A 223 -2.02 -11.31 -10.99
N ALA A 224 -1.81 -10.34 -11.89
CA ALA A 224 -2.70 -9.21 -12.07
C ALA A 224 -3.12 -9.09 -13.52
N SER A 225 -4.39 -8.80 -13.79
CA SER A 225 -4.94 -8.62 -15.13
C SER A 225 -5.97 -7.48 -15.12
N ILE A 226 -6.00 -6.68 -16.20
CA ILE A 226 -7.04 -5.66 -16.41
C ILE A 226 -7.94 -6.00 -17.61
N THR A 227 -7.77 -7.19 -18.20
CA THR A 227 -8.53 -7.65 -19.36
C THR A 227 -9.57 -8.71 -19.05
N GLU A 228 -9.67 -9.13 -17.80
CA GLU A 228 -10.66 -10.11 -17.38
C GLU A 228 -12.06 -9.48 -17.29
N ALA A 229 -13.07 -10.21 -17.78
CA ALA A 229 -14.45 -9.72 -17.79
C ALA A 229 -15.05 -9.63 -16.38
N GLN A 230 -14.66 -10.53 -15.49
CA GLN A 230 -15.15 -10.61 -14.12
C GLN A 230 -14.11 -10.11 -13.13
N GLU A 231 -14.58 -9.46 -12.06
CA GLU A 231 -13.73 -9.15 -10.92
C GLU A 231 -13.28 -10.44 -10.23
N SER A 232 -11.99 -10.52 -9.93
CA SER A 232 -11.39 -11.62 -9.19
C SER A 232 -10.38 -11.09 -8.19
N ARG A 233 -10.51 -11.49 -6.92
CA ARG A 233 -9.57 -11.19 -5.85
C ARG A 233 -9.40 -12.43 -4.99
N GLN A 234 -8.57 -13.35 -5.48
CA GLN A 234 -8.45 -14.68 -4.93
C GLN A 234 -7.05 -14.98 -4.43
N TRP A 235 -7.00 -15.66 -3.29
CA TRP A 235 -5.77 -16.19 -2.70
C TRP A 235 -5.94 -17.67 -2.41
N ALA A 236 -4.87 -18.43 -2.64
CA ALA A 236 -4.75 -19.82 -2.21
C ALA A 236 -3.44 -19.99 -1.45
N LEU A 237 -3.51 -20.48 -0.22
CA LEU A 237 -2.37 -20.78 0.63
C LEU A 237 -2.31 -22.29 0.85
N ALA A 238 -1.30 -22.92 0.29
CA ALA A 238 -1.11 -24.36 0.43
C ALA A 238 -0.11 -24.68 1.55
N THR A 239 -0.55 -25.41 2.55
CA THR A 239 0.28 -26.01 3.60
C THR A 239 0.44 -27.49 3.35
N PRO A 240 1.27 -28.22 4.11
CA PRO A 240 1.41 -29.68 3.94
C PRO A 240 0.12 -30.48 4.12
N SER A 241 -0.84 -29.99 4.91
CA SER A 241 -2.06 -30.72 5.27
C SER A 241 -3.36 -30.01 4.93
N LYS A 242 -3.30 -28.74 4.51
CA LYS A 242 -4.49 -27.93 4.26
C LYS A 242 -4.26 -26.93 3.15
N THR A 243 -5.33 -26.58 2.44
CA THR A 243 -5.36 -25.43 1.56
C THR A 243 -6.36 -24.41 2.10
N VAL A 244 -5.94 -23.17 2.23
CA VAL A 244 -6.83 -22.05 2.56
C VAL A 244 -7.10 -21.29 1.28
N LEU A 245 -8.37 -21.16 0.94
CA LEU A 245 -8.85 -20.41 -0.20
C LEU A 245 -9.52 -19.15 0.33
N LEU A 246 -9.15 -18.00 -0.22
CA LEU A 246 -9.78 -16.74 0.05
C LEU A 246 -10.29 -16.16 -1.26
N ASP A 247 -11.54 -15.72 -1.26
CA ASP A 247 -12.16 -14.96 -2.35
C ASP A 247 -12.82 -13.72 -1.76
N GLU A 248 -12.20 -12.55 -1.96
CA GLU A 248 -12.73 -11.28 -1.43
C GLU A 248 -14.04 -10.87 -2.12
N CYS A 249 -14.34 -11.45 -3.30
CA CYS A 249 -15.60 -11.22 -4.01
C CYS A 249 -16.76 -12.06 -3.47
N ASP A 250 -16.48 -13.14 -2.72
CA ASP A 250 -17.50 -13.95 -2.05
C ASP A 250 -17.86 -13.36 -0.68
N ILE A 251 -18.88 -12.50 -0.66
CA ILE A 251 -19.32 -11.82 0.57
C ILE A 251 -19.85 -12.80 1.65
N ARG A 252 -20.34 -13.97 1.25
CA ARG A 252 -20.95 -14.93 2.18
C ARG A 252 -19.93 -15.86 2.82
N SER A 253 -18.93 -16.27 2.06
CA SER A 253 -17.97 -17.31 2.45
C SER A 253 -16.57 -16.97 1.92
N PRO A 254 -15.99 -15.81 2.33
CA PRO A 254 -14.75 -15.34 1.75
C PRO A 254 -13.55 -16.24 2.06
N VAL A 255 -13.63 -17.10 3.06
CA VAL A 255 -12.56 -18.04 3.42
C VAL A 255 -13.11 -19.46 3.47
N LYS A 256 -12.41 -20.38 2.79
CA LYS A 256 -12.65 -21.83 2.84
C LYS A 256 -11.35 -22.53 3.20
N ILE A 257 -11.39 -23.39 4.21
CA ILE A 257 -10.26 -24.21 4.65
C ILE A 257 -10.56 -25.63 4.26
N VAL A 258 -9.75 -26.17 3.34
CA VAL A 258 -9.89 -27.53 2.85
C VAL A 258 -8.80 -28.40 3.45
N SER A 259 -9.18 -29.45 4.17
CA SER A 259 -8.24 -30.43 4.69
C SER A 259 -7.87 -31.43 3.59
N LEU A 260 -6.58 -31.73 3.48
CA LEU A 260 -6.10 -32.84 2.63
C LEU A 260 -6.19 -34.09 3.47
N ASP A 261 -6.84 -35.15 2.96
CA ASP A 261 -6.91 -36.45 3.65
C ASP A 261 -5.52 -36.99 3.89
N SER A 262 -5.29 -37.53 5.08
CA SER A 262 -3.98 -37.99 5.53
C SER A 262 -3.40 -39.13 4.65
N GLU A 263 -4.23 -39.86 3.93
CA GLU A 263 -3.79 -40.94 3.01
C GLU A 263 -3.17 -40.40 1.71
N THR A 264 -3.55 -39.17 1.28
CA THR A 264 -2.95 -38.52 0.10
C THR A 264 -1.68 -37.74 0.42
N ALA A 265 -1.45 -37.39 1.69
CA ALA A 265 -0.29 -36.60 2.11
C ALA A 265 1.00 -37.43 2.31
N ALA A 266 0.88 -38.73 2.53
CA ALA A 266 1.99 -39.63 2.94
C ALA A 266 2.68 -40.32 1.78
N GLY A 267 2.93 -39.72 0.65
CA GLY A 267 3.79 -40.35 -0.36
C GLY A 267 3.49 -40.14 -1.83
N SER A 268 2.56 -39.26 -2.16
CA SER A 268 2.36 -38.90 -3.57
C SER A 268 3.17 -37.66 -3.90
N PRO A 269 3.98 -37.63 -4.99
CA PRO A 269 4.45 -36.40 -5.55
C PRO A 269 3.20 -35.58 -5.83
N LEU A 270 3.25 -34.27 -5.47
CA LEU A 270 2.18 -33.29 -5.71
C LEU A 270 1.52 -33.56 -7.06
N ARG A 271 0.42 -34.29 -7.06
CA ARG A 271 -0.47 -34.33 -8.21
C ARG A 271 -1.16 -32.97 -8.17
N ILE A 272 -0.62 -32.04 -8.95
CA ILE A 272 -1.35 -30.86 -9.35
C ILE A 272 -2.50 -31.39 -10.21
N ASN A 273 -3.59 -31.78 -9.56
CA ASN A 273 -4.84 -31.97 -10.29
C ASN A 273 -5.18 -30.61 -10.92
N PRO A 274 -5.71 -30.61 -12.16
CA PRO A 274 -6.17 -29.37 -12.76
C PRO A 274 -7.09 -28.66 -11.76
N PRO A 275 -7.13 -27.32 -11.77
CA PRO A 275 -7.94 -26.57 -10.82
C PRO A 275 -9.39 -27.02 -10.95
N VAL A 276 -9.82 -27.82 -9.98
CA VAL A 276 -11.23 -28.18 -9.85
C VAL A 276 -11.95 -26.90 -9.43
N PRO A 277 -13.03 -26.50 -10.12
CA PRO A 277 -13.81 -25.35 -9.71
C PRO A 277 -14.17 -25.44 -8.23
N LEU A 278 -14.07 -24.35 -7.48
CA LEU A 278 -14.39 -24.27 -6.04
C LEU A 278 -15.73 -24.90 -5.67
N ALA A 279 -16.70 -24.93 -6.62
CA ALA A 279 -18.02 -25.53 -6.45
C ALA A 279 -18.01 -27.08 -6.36
N GLU A 280 -16.93 -27.75 -6.78
CA GLU A 280 -16.84 -29.21 -6.84
C GLU A 280 -16.02 -29.83 -5.71
N TRP A 281 -15.56 -29.02 -4.74
CA TRP A 281 -14.78 -29.53 -3.62
C TRP A 281 -15.69 -30.28 -2.64
N PRO A 282 -15.25 -31.42 -2.08
CA PRO A 282 -16.05 -32.19 -1.13
C PRO A 282 -16.44 -31.36 0.08
N SER A 283 -17.72 -31.25 0.35
CA SER A 283 -18.26 -30.42 1.45
C SER A 283 -17.81 -30.91 2.84
N GLU A 284 -17.52 -32.21 2.99
CA GLU A 284 -17.14 -32.80 4.27
C GLU A 284 -15.74 -32.45 4.76
N SER A 285 -14.84 -32.07 3.85
CA SER A 285 -13.46 -31.63 4.18
C SER A 285 -13.29 -30.11 4.24
N THR A 286 -14.35 -29.35 4.04
CA THR A 286 -14.30 -27.89 3.93
C THR A 286 -14.90 -27.22 5.16
N VAL A 287 -14.12 -26.34 5.80
CA VAL A 287 -14.57 -25.48 6.90
C VAL A 287 -14.62 -24.02 6.43
N THR A 288 -15.76 -23.39 6.64
CA THR A 288 -15.95 -21.95 6.37
C THR A 288 -16.06 -21.20 7.69
N PRO A 289 -15.04 -20.43 8.09
CA PRO A 289 -15.09 -19.66 9.32
C PRO A 289 -16.13 -18.52 9.22
N PRO A 290 -16.92 -18.27 10.28
CA PRO A 290 -17.86 -17.17 10.30
C PRO A 290 -17.09 -15.85 10.46
N LEU A 291 -17.00 -15.08 9.40
CA LEU A 291 -16.37 -13.76 9.41
C LEU A 291 -17.45 -12.67 9.37
N ARG A 292 -17.27 -11.64 10.21
CA ARG A 292 -18.18 -10.49 10.19
C ARG A 292 -17.72 -9.51 9.13
N SER A 293 -18.66 -9.08 8.29
CA SER A 293 -18.39 -7.98 7.36
C SER A 293 -18.18 -6.67 8.13
N THR A 294 -17.16 -5.92 7.76
CA THR A 294 -16.84 -4.59 8.32
C THR A 294 -16.65 -3.58 7.19
N ASP A 295 -16.73 -2.31 7.50
CA ASP A 295 -16.29 -1.25 6.58
C ASP A 295 -14.78 -1.06 6.72
N THR A 296 -14.03 -1.62 5.79
CA THR A 296 -12.55 -1.61 5.78
C THR A 296 -11.96 -0.20 5.82
N LYS A 297 -12.65 0.77 5.22
CA LYS A 297 -12.24 2.18 5.23
C LYS A 297 -12.42 2.81 6.61
N VAL A 298 -13.51 2.48 7.30
CA VAL A 298 -13.75 2.91 8.69
C VAL A 298 -12.70 2.29 9.61
N ASP A 299 -12.40 1.00 9.45
CA ASP A 299 -11.40 0.31 10.26
C ASP A 299 -10.00 0.88 10.04
N GLN A 300 -9.64 1.19 8.79
CA GLN A 300 -8.39 1.88 8.46
C GLN A 300 -8.31 3.28 9.10
N CYS A 301 -9.37 4.07 9.02
CA CYS A 301 -9.44 5.39 9.65
C CYS A 301 -9.34 5.29 11.18
N ARG A 302 -10.00 4.31 11.78
CA ARG A 302 -9.92 4.03 13.21
C ARG A 302 -8.49 3.69 13.61
N HIS A 303 -7.84 2.78 12.89
CA HIS A 303 -6.44 2.42 13.13
C HIS A 303 -5.50 3.63 13.04
N PHE A 304 -5.67 4.50 12.04
CA PHE A 304 -4.89 5.74 11.91
C PHE A 304 -5.06 6.65 13.13
N VAL A 305 -6.30 6.88 13.57
CA VAL A 305 -6.62 7.76 14.70
C VAL A 305 -6.07 7.18 16.01
N GLU A 306 -6.28 5.89 16.26
CA GLU A 306 -5.81 5.20 17.45
C GLU A 306 -4.28 5.14 17.52
N SER A 307 -3.61 4.86 16.41
CA SER A 307 -2.14 4.88 16.34
C SER A 307 -1.55 6.24 16.70
N ILE A 308 -2.25 7.34 16.40
CA ILE A 308 -1.81 8.69 16.79
C ILE A 308 -2.09 8.96 18.27
N LEU A 309 -3.30 8.66 18.73
CA LEU A 309 -3.77 9.04 20.07
C LEU A 309 -3.19 8.16 21.17
N ASN A 310 -3.06 6.88 20.90
CA ASN A 310 -2.55 5.88 21.84
C ASN A 310 -1.04 5.63 21.66
N ARG A 311 -0.44 6.14 20.58
CA ARG A 311 0.95 5.85 20.18
C ARG A 311 1.19 4.37 19.91
N ASP A 312 0.17 3.69 19.40
CA ASP A 312 0.25 2.28 19.01
C ASP A 312 1.08 2.10 17.75
N LEU A 313 1.60 0.89 17.55
CA LEU A 313 2.34 0.56 16.36
C LEU A 313 1.41 0.58 15.13
N CYS A 314 1.73 1.45 14.18
CA CYS A 314 1.07 1.47 12.90
C CYS A 314 1.73 0.46 11.96
N GLU A 315 1.00 -0.56 11.55
CA GLU A 315 1.52 -1.62 10.68
C GLU A 315 1.71 -1.16 9.22
N SER A 316 0.95 -0.16 8.74
CA SER A 316 1.05 0.41 7.38
C SER A 316 1.87 1.71 7.37
N ASN A 317 2.96 1.73 8.14
CA ASN A 317 3.84 2.89 8.23
C ASN A 317 4.80 2.98 7.03
N ALA A 318 5.52 4.10 6.94
CA ALA A 318 6.43 4.36 5.82
C ALA A 318 7.59 3.35 5.71
N ALA A 319 8.04 2.73 6.82
CA ALA A 319 9.09 1.72 6.77
C ALA A 319 8.59 0.42 6.11
N PHE A 320 7.39 -0.03 6.48
CA PHE A 320 6.73 -1.16 5.80
C PHE A 320 6.61 -0.92 4.29
N TRP A 321 6.19 0.29 3.90
CA TRP A 321 6.04 0.61 2.48
C TRP A 321 7.38 0.79 1.75
N ALA A 322 8.47 1.12 2.46
CA ALA A 322 9.82 1.09 1.88
C ALA A 322 10.23 -0.34 1.50
N ASP A 323 9.91 -1.33 2.32
CA ASP A 323 10.13 -2.75 2.01
C ASP A 323 9.30 -3.20 0.80
N VAL A 324 8.03 -2.81 0.73
CA VAL A 324 7.16 -3.08 -0.44
C VAL A 324 7.70 -2.41 -1.70
N ALA A 325 8.17 -1.16 -1.61
CA ALA A 325 8.75 -0.45 -2.75
C ALA A 325 10.04 -1.11 -3.24
N LEU A 326 10.88 -1.61 -2.33
CA LEU A 326 12.09 -2.35 -2.69
C LEU A 326 11.77 -3.63 -3.47
N ALA A 327 10.75 -4.38 -3.04
CA ALA A 327 10.27 -5.55 -3.76
C ALA A 327 9.70 -5.16 -5.14
N TRP A 328 8.95 -4.06 -5.23
CA TRP A 328 8.44 -3.54 -6.49
C TRP A 328 9.55 -3.10 -7.46
N GLU A 329 10.59 -2.42 -6.98
CA GLU A 329 11.75 -2.04 -7.78
C GLU A 329 12.48 -3.28 -8.34
N ALA A 330 12.59 -4.35 -7.55
CA ALA A 330 13.12 -5.61 -8.01
C ALA A 330 12.24 -6.28 -9.07
N VAL A 331 10.90 -6.19 -8.95
CA VAL A 331 9.96 -6.67 -9.99
C VAL A 331 10.16 -5.88 -11.29
N GLN A 332 10.26 -4.55 -11.22
CA GLN A 332 10.49 -3.72 -12.39
C GLN A 332 11.82 -4.05 -13.09
N GLU A 333 12.89 -4.28 -12.31
CA GLU A 333 14.17 -4.69 -12.86
C GLU A 333 14.09 -6.08 -13.50
N SER A 334 13.38 -7.03 -12.90
CA SER A 334 13.15 -8.35 -13.48
C SER A 334 12.39 -8.27 -14.82
N VAL A 335 11.33 -7.47 -14.88
CA VAL A 335 10.59 -7.23 -16.12
C VAL A 335 11.50 -6.63 -17.21
N ARG A 336 12.39 -5.70 -16.84
CA ARG A 336 13.39 -5.13 -17.76
C ARG A 336 14.40 -6.17 -18.26
N LEU A 337 14.69 -7.17 -17.44
CA LEU A 337 15.57 -8.30 -17.72
C LEU A 337 14.80 -9.53 -18.26
N GLU A 338 13.63 -9.32 -18.86
CA GLU A 338 12.81 -10.35 -19.50
C GLU A 338 12.45 -11.54 -18.59
N GLY A 339 12.20 -11.25 -17.31
CA GLY A 339 11.78 -12.25 -16.31
C GLY A 339 12.92 -12.92 -15.55
N MET A 340 14.16 -12.50 -15.76
CA MET A 340 15.30 -13.01 -14.98
C MET A 340 15.11 -12.72 -13.48
N PRO A 341 15.44 -13.68 -12.60
CA PRO A 341 15.36 -13.46 -11.16
C PRO A 341 16.28 -12.32 -10.69
N VAL A 342 15.74 -11.44 -9.86
CA VAL A 342 16.45 -10.30 -9.27
C VAL A 342 16.45 -10.46 -7.75
N SER A 343 17.63 -10.40 -7.14
CA SER A 343 17.80 -10.42 -5.68
C SER A 343 17.41 -9.08 -5.06
N ILE A 344 16.60 -9.11 -4.01
CA ILE A 344 16.22 -7.92 -3.23
C ILE A 344 17.46 -7.23 -2.63
N ASN A 345 18.42 -7.99 -2.12
CA ASN A 345 19.66 -7.42 -1.57
C ASN A 345 20.47 -6.65 -2.61
N ALA A 346 20.52 -7.14 -3.85
CA ALA A 346 21.24 -6.45 -4.94
C ALA A 346 20.61 -5.09 -5.28
N VAL A 347 19.28 -4.99 -5.23
CA VAL A 347 18.55 -3.73 -5.44
C VAL A 347 18.80 -2.77 -4.29
N SER A 348 18.70 -3.25 -3.04
CA SER A 348 19.00 -2.46 -1.84
C SER A 348 20.42 -1.88 -1.84
N GLU A 349 21.41 -2.66 -2.27
CA GLU A 349 22.79 -2.17 -2.38
C GLU A 349 22.98 -1.10 -3.46
N ARG A 350 22.31 -1.27 -4.61
CA ARG A 350 22.33 -0.25 -5.69
C ARG A 350 21.71 1.07 -5.23
N GLU A 351 20.57 1.01 -4.54
CA GLU A 351 19.92 2.18 -3.97
C GLU A 351 20.82 2.90 -2.96
N LYS A 352 21.45 2.17 -2.04
CA LYS A 352 22.37 2.74 -1.07
C LYS A 352 23.57 3.44 -1.74
N ARG A 353 24.12 2.86 -2.82
CA ARG A 353 25.19 3.48 -3.62
C ARG A 353 24.69 4.76 -4.31
N ALA A 354 23.55 4.72 -4.98
CA ALA A 354 22.97 5.87 -5.65
C ALA A 354 22.69 7.06 -4.69
N VAL A 355 22.25 6.78 -3.46
CA VAL A 355 22.08 7.80 -2.41
C VAL A 355 23.42 8.33 -1.90
N GLY A 356 24.46 7.47 -1.79
CA GLY A 356 25.81 7.86 -1.38
C GLY A 356 26.56 8.69 -2.43
N GLU A 357 26.24 8.50 -3.71
CA GLU A 357 26.84 9.21 -4.85
C GLU A 357 26.16 10.54 -5.18
N ARG A 358 25.13 10.94 -4.47
CA ARG A 358 24.55 12.29 -4.66
C ARG A 358 25.64 13.34 -4.44
N PRO A 359 25.93 14.22 -5.42
CA PRO A 359 27.00 15.20 -5.31
C PRO A 359 26.74 16.08 -4.10
N LYS A 360 27.71 16.12 -3.18
CA LYS A 360 27.69 17.05 -2.07
C LYS A 360 27.78 18.45 -2.68
N LEU A 361 26.70 19.20 -2.66
CA LEU A 361 26.67 20.60 -3.06
C LEU A 361 27.72 21.36 -2.23
N ARG A 362 28.85 21.67 -2.86
CA ARG A 362 29.88 22.53 -2.26
C ARG A 362 29.54 23.96 -2.59
N LEU A 363 29.16 24.74 -1.59
CA LEU A 363 29.05 26.19 -1.72
C LEU A 363 30.47 26.72 -1.98
N ILE A 364 30.79 27.07 -3.22
CA ILE A 364 32.01 27.80 -3.53
C ILE A 364 31.72 29.27 -3.19
N ARG A 365 32.19 29.72 -2.03
CA ARG A 365 32.28 31.16 -1.75
C ARG A 365 33.33 31.71 -2.67
N GLY A 366 32.91 32.43 -3.72
CA GLY A 366 33.81 33.23 -4.55
C GLY A 366 34.53 34.25 -3.68
N LYS A 367 35.87 34.19 -3.67
CA LYS A 367 36.68 35.31 -3.20
C LYS A 367 36.54 36.43 -4.23
N GLY A 368 35.70 37.40 -3.96
CA GLY A 368 35.57 38.64 -4.70
C GLY A 368 35.68 39.80 -3.74
N MET A 369 36.83 40.50 -3.79
CA MET A 369 36.94 41.85 -3.28
C MET A 369 36.10 42.77 -4.16
N GLY A 370 35.23 43.55 -3.55
CA GLY A 370 34.50 44.61 -4.24
C GLY A 370 33.18 44.91 -3.52
N THR A 371 33.02 46.14 -3.15
CA THR A 371 31.81 46.74 -2.58
C THR A 371 30.58 46.36 -3.40
N VAL A 372 29.63 45.63 -2.79
CA VAL A 372 28.45 45.10 -3.47
C VAL A 372 27.27 46.00 -3.20
N ASP A 373 26.71 46.52 -4.29
CA ASP A 373 25.38 47.11 -4.36
C ASP A 373 24.32 46.06 -3.97
N ALA A 374 23.49 46.40 -3.02
CA ALA A 374 22.55 45.50 -2.33
C ALA A 374 21.39 44.96 -3.20
N ARG A 375 21.46 45.02 -4.53
CA ARG A 375 20.37 44.69 -5.46
C ARG A 375 20.62 43.48 -6.38
N LYS A 376 21.76 42.78 -6.28
CA LYS A 376 22.02 41.58 -7.11
C LYS A 376 22.12 40.33 -6.26
N ARG A 377 21.16 39.42 -6.43
CA ARG A 377 21.21 38.05 -5.88
C ARG A 377 22.38 37.30 -6.52
N PRO A 378 23.20 36.56 -5.74
CA PRO A 378 24.27 35.74 -6.30
C PRO A 378 23.71 34.59 -7.11
N ALA A 379 24.23 34.40 -8.31
CA ALA A 379 23.93 33.21 -9.15
C ALA A 379 24.61 31.95 -8.55
N LEU A 380 23.84 30.92 -8.31
CA LEU A 380 24.32 29.60 -7.93
C LEU A 380 24.79 28.86 -9.20
N THR A 381 26.07 28.62 -9.33
CA THR A 381 26.63 27.79 -10.40
C THR A 381 26.84 26.37 -9.87
N LEU A 382 26.16 25.40 -10.48
CA LEU A 382 26.34 23.98 -10.21
C LEU A 382 27.53 23.46 -11.02
N VAL A 383 28.52 22.90 -10.37
CA VAL A 383 29.63 22.17 -11.02
C VAL A 383 29.48 20.69 -10.68
N PRO A 384 29.27 19.81 -11.67
CA PRO A 384 29.32 18.37 -11.44
C PRO A 384 30.75 17.89 -11.26
N ARG A 385 30.93 16.89 -10.43
CA ARG A 385 32.14 16.05 -10.38
C ARG A 385 31.90 14.78 -11.10
#